data_499c709d06401e016374eb4332787535
#
_entry.id   499c709d06401e016374eb4332787535
#
_cell.length_a   1.000
_cell.length_b   1.000
_cell.length_c   1.000
_cell.angle_alpha   90.00
_cell.angle_beta   90.00
_cell.angle_gamma   90.00
#
_symmetry.space_group_name_H-M   'P 1'
#
loop_
_entity.id
_entity.type
_entity.pdbx_description
1 polymer ?
#
loop_
_entity_poly.entity_id
_entity_poly.type
_entity_poly.pdbx_seq_one_letter_code
_entity_poly.pdbx_strand_id
1 'polypeptide(L)'
;MELSLEESILRLFLALLLGSVVGMEREYTQQSAGLRTHILVCLGATVFTIVSITDMGHGLSYVGADPNTAFRMVRDPARIAAQIVPGIGFIGGGAVLRHGASIRGLTTAASLWMMASIGMLLGVGSYQLAIVATLFSFLVLFIIGGLERTMFKKYLKKFTLLKVQITVKESNITTVEQWIEKSFPAKTVEVKIQHNPETQVANLTYTIDLRGLHADVNILSRNLNAMEGVTSATLRVMHEDKEL
;
A
#
# COMPACT_ATOMS: atom_id res chain seq x y z
N MET A 1 5.23 27.69 28.85
CA MET A 1 5.75 28.47 27.73
C MET A 1 4.53 29.02 26.99
N GLU A 2 4.31 30.32 27.01
CA GLU A 2 3.24 30.90 26.22
C GLU A 2 3.70 31.00 24.78
N LEU A 3 3.03 30.28 23.90
CA LEU A 3 3.28 30.30 22.45
C LEU A 3 2.46 31.46 21.88
N SER A 4 3.10 32.36 21.12
CA SER A 4 2.34 33.45 20.46
C SER A 4 1.44 32.87 19.35
N LEU A 5 0.34 33.58 19.05
CA LEU A 5 -0.55 33.18 17.97
C LEU A 5 0.17 33.12 16.61
N GLU A 6 1.05 34.09 16.38
CA GLU A 6 1.86 34.13 15.12
C GLU A 6 2.72 32.88 14.95
N GLU A 7 3.38 32.46 16.03
CA GLU A 7 4.21 31.25 16.03
C GLU A 7 3.37 29.99 15.82
N SER A 8 2.18 29.93 16.43
CA SER A 8 1.25 28.82 16.23
C SER A 8 0.79 28.73 14.77
N ILE A 9 0.45 29.87 14.17
CA ILE A 9 0.06 29.96 12.76
C ILE A 9 1.21 29.53 11.85
N LEU A 10 2.45 29.96 12.13
CA LEU A 10 3.63 29.54 11.36
C LEU A 10 3.82 28.03 11.39
N ARG A 11 3.70 27.39 12.56
CA ARG A 11 3.82 25.94 12.73
C ARG A 11 2.77 25.19 11.92
N LEU A 12 1.52 25.65 11.97
CA LEU A 12 0.43 25.06 11.21
C LEU A 12 0.61 25.26 9.70
N PHE A 13 1.06 26.43 9.28
CA PHE A 13 1.35 26.69 7.87
C PHE A 13 2.47 25.79 7.35
N LEU A 14 3.54 25.60 8.11
CA LEU A 14 4.61 24.66 7.76
C LEU A 14 4.10 23.22 7.73
N ALA A 15 3.21 22.81 8.64
CA ALA A 15 2.61 21.50 8.63
C ALA A 15 1.77 21.24 7.36
N LEU A 16 1.03 22.24 6.91
CA LEU A 16 0.31 22.20 5.65
C LEU A 16 1.26 22.05 4.48
N LEU A 17 2.34 22.85 4.41
CA LEU A 17 3.31 22.80 3.32
C LEU A 17 4.06 21.45 3.27
N LEU A 18 4.66 21.01 4.38
CA LEU A 18 5.43 19.78 4.43
C LEU A 18 4.54 18.53 4.24
N GLY A 19 3.33 18.55 4.79
CA GLY A 19 2.31 17.53 4.55
C GLY A 19 1.89 17.46 3.08
N SER A 20 1.84 18.61 2.40
CA SER A 20 1.52 18.68 0.97
C SER A 20 2.61 18.05 0.10
N VAL A 21 3.89 18.26 0.43
CA VAL A 21 5.02 17.70 -0.35
C VAL A 21 4.93 16.19 -0.45
N VAL A 22 4.75 15.51 0.68
CA VAL A 22 4.62 14.05 0.70
C VAL A 22 3.26 13.60 0.16
N GLY A 23 2.20 14.31 0.55
CA GLY A 23 0.84 13.97 0.14
C GLY A 23 0.61 14.08 -1.37
N MET A 24 1.23 15.04 -2.06
CA MET A 24 1.16 15.15 -3.53
C MET A 24 1.81 13.95 -4.23
N GLU A 25 2.93 13.46 -3.74
CA GLU A 25 3.56 12.26 -4.28
C GLU A 25 2.64 11.04 -4.13
N ARG A 26 1.99 10.89 -2.97
CA ARG A 26 1.04 9.81 -2.71
C ARG A 26 -0.21 9.89 -3.57
N GLU A 27 -0.75 11.09 -3.77
CA GLU A 27 -1.87 11.34 -4.69
C GLU A 27 -1.48 11.02 -6.12
N TYR A 28 -0.32 11.53 -6.58
CA TYR A 28 0.17 11.27 -7.93
C TYR A 28 0.39 9.78 -8.22
N THR A 29 0.83 9.03 -7.23
CA THR A 29 1.06 7.58 -7.34
C THR A 29 -0.18 6.74 -7.04
N GLN A 30 -1.35 7.36 -6.87
CA GLN A 30 -2.66 6.70 -6.68
C GLN A 30 -2.68 5.78 -5.44
N GLN A 31 -2.06 6.22 -4.34
CA GLN A 31 -2.06 5.48 -3.09
C GLN A 31 -3.37 5.65 -2.32
N SER A 32 -3.67 4.72 -1.41
CA SER A 32 -4.92 4.70 -0.63
C SER A 32 -5.10 5.93 0.28
N ALA A 33 -3.99 6.54 0.76
CA ALA A 33 -3.98 7.82 1.43
C ALA A 33 -3.18 8.83 0.60
N GLY A 34 -3.84 9.87 0.13
CA GLY A 34 -3.29 10.93 -0.73
C GLY A 34 -3.04 12.25 0.00
N LEU A 35 -3.12 13.35 -0.74
CA LEU A 35 -2.79 14.71 -0.31
C LEU A 35 -3.53 15.14 0.97
N ARG A 36 -4.85 15.03 0.97
CA ARG A 36 -5.68 15.47 2.10
C ARG A 36 -5.35 14.74 3.40
N THR A 37 -5.16 13.43 3.32
CA THR A 37 -4.88 12.59 4.49
C THR A 37 -3.53 12.96 5.12
N HIS A 38 -2.48 13.12 4.31
CA HIS A 38 -1.13 13.47 4.80
C HIS A 38 -1.10 14.87 5.43
N ILE A 39 -1.76 15.84 4.81
CA ILE A 39 -1.90 17.21 5.38
C ILE A 39 -2.61 17.15 6.73
N LEU A 40 -3.77 16.49 6.82
CA LEU A 40 -4.56 16.42 8.04
C LEU A 40 -3.83 15.69 9.18
N VAL A 41 -3.10 14.61 8.88
CA VAL A 41 -2.29 13.92 9.89
C VAL A 41 -1.17 14.81 10.41
N CYS A 42 -0.47 15.52 9.53
CA CYS A 42 0.60 16.43 9.92
C CYS A 42 0.07 17.61 10.76
N LEU A 43 -1.01 18.25 10.32
CA LEU A 43 -1.69 19.32 11.04
C LEU A 43 -2.20 18.87 12.42
N GLY A 44 -2.88 17.71 12.47
CA GLY A 44 -3.43 17.17 13.71
C GLY A 44 -2.33 16.88 14.74
N ALA A 45 -1.23 16.25 14.29
CA ALA A 45 -0.08 15.98 15.16
C ALA A 45 0.56 17.29 15.65
N THR A 46 0.67 18.32 14.80
CA THR A 46 1.17 19.64 15.17
C THR A 46 0.27 20.29 16.25
N VAL A 47 -1.04 20.29 16.04
CA VAL A 47 -2.00 20.85 17.01
C VAL A 47 -1.91 20.12 18.35
N PHE A 48 -1.99 18.79 18.37
CA PHE A 48 -1.90 18.03 19.62
C PHE A 48 -0.57 18.25 20.34
N THR A 49 0.53 18.40 19.60
CA THR A 49 1.84 18.69 20.19
C THR A 49 1.87 20.10 20.79
N ILE A 50 1.35 21.12 20.08
CA ILE A 50 1.23 22.48 20.61
C ILE A 50 0.41 22.47 21.90
N VAL A 51 -0.77 21.84 21.90
CA VAL A 51 -1.63 21.72 23.10
C VAL A 51 -0.89 21.03 24.25
N SER A 52 -0.05 20.01 23.92
CA SER A 52 0.71 19.26 24.92
C SER A 52 1.76 20.12 25.63
N ILE A 53 2.46 20.98 24.88
CA ILE A 53 3.58 21.77 25.40
C ILE A 53 3.15 23.14 25.93
N THR A 54 2.03 23.73 25.43
CA THR A 54 1.54 25.03 25.88
C THR A 54 0.75 24.89 27.16
N ASP A 55 0.94 25.87 28.05
CA ASP A 55 0.10 26.03 29.21
C ASP A 55 -1.18 26.79 28.80
N MET A 56 -2.30 26.05 28.62
CA MET A 56 -3.58 26.60 28.17
C MET A 56 -4.26 27.47 29.25
N GLY A 57 -3.47 28.22 30.03
CA GLY A 57 -4.00 29.25 30.92
C GLY A 57 -4.89 28.75 32.06
N HIS A 58 -5.11 27.51 32.17
CA HIS A 58 -5.76 26.85 33.30
C HIS A 58 -4.65 26.48 34.30
N GLY A 59 -3.86 27.50 34.65
CA GLY A 59 -3.14 27.46 35.88
C GLY A 59 -4.13 27.06 36.96
N LEU A 60 -4.15 25.82 37.32
CA LEU A 60 -4.49 25.44 38.68
C LEU A 60 -3.42 26.09 39.55
N SER A 61 -3.48 27.43 39.64
CA SER A 61 -2.94 28.12 40.76
C SER A 61 -3.76 27.59 41.93
N TYR A 62 -3.31 26.54 42.54
CA TYR A 62 -3.76 26.19 43.88
C TYR A 62 -3.26 27.32 44.79
N VAL A 63 -4.06 28.39 44.84
CA VAL A 63 -4.05 29.38 45.94
C VAL A 63 -4.50 28.59 47.15
N GLY A 64 -3.59 28.21 47.99
CA GLY A 64 -3.86 27.49 49.23
C GLY A 64 -2.85 26.40 49.60
N ALA A 65 -1.73 26.30 48.92
CA ALA A 65 -0.66 25.43 49.38
C ALA A 65 0.03 26.05 50.62
N ASP A 66 -0.15 25.43 51.78
CA ASP A 66 0.69 25.64 52.93
C ASP A 66 2.17 25.62 52.48
N PRO A 67 2.99 26.64 52.83
CA PRO A 67 4.41 26.72 52.45
C PRO A 67 5.23 25.48 52.82
N ASN A 68 4.72 24.67 53.76
CA ASN A 68 5.38 23.43 54.24
C ASN A 68 4.96 22.15 53.50
N THR A 69 3.97 22.19 52.62
CA THR A 69 3.59 21.04 51.77
C THR A 69 3.96 21.33 50.33
N ALA A 70 5.22 21.02 49.98
CA ALA A 70 5.74 21.16 48.64
C ALA A 70 5.19 20.06 47.71
N PHE A 71 3.86 20.02 47.51
CA PHE A 71 3.28 19.26 46.39
C PHE A 71 3.47 20.06 45.13
N ARG A 72 4.60 19.90 44.49
CA ARG A 72 4.87 20.42 43.16
C ARG A 72 4.13 19.55 42.15
N MET A 73 2.98 19.98 41.67
CA MET A 73 2.34 19.33 40.53
C MET A 73 3.27 19.49 39.31
N VAL A 74 4.02 18.43 39.00
CA VAL A 74 4.84 18.42 37.80
C VAL A 74 3.93 18.00 36.64
N ARG A 75 3.57 18.96 35.79
CA ARG A 75 2.90 18.68 34.54
C ARG A 75 3.89 17.99 33.57
N ASP A 76 3.48 16.86 33.01
CA ASP A 76 4.23 16.19 31.96
C ASP A 76 3.82 16.81 30.60
N PRO A 77 4.69 17.62 29.94
CA PRO A 77 4.40 18.24 28.67
C PRO A 77 4.33 17.26 27.51
N ALA A 78 4.76 16.01 27.69
CA ALA A 78 4.73 15.02 26.64
C ALA A 78 3.45 14.17 26.65
N ARG A 79 2.62 14.24 27.68
CA ARG A 79 1.50 13.31 27.90
C ARG A 79 0.50 13.25 26.75
N ILE A 80 0.08 14.40 26.20
CA ILE A 80 -0.85 14.42 25.06
C ILE A 80 -0.14 14.04 23.79
N ALA A 81 1.05 14.58 23.56
CA ALA A 81 1.86 14.25 22.37
C ALA A 81 2.20 12.75 22.28
N ALA A 82 2.45 12.09 23.42
CA ALA A 82 2.73 10.66 23.48
C ALA A 82 1.57 9.80 22.95
N GLN A 83 0.31 10.30 23.00
CA GLN A 83 -0.86 9.60 22.47
C GLN A 83 -0.97 9.65 20.94
N ILE A 84 -0.19 10.51 20.26
CA ILE A 84 -0.16 10.57 18.80
C ILE A 84 0.36 9.25 18.23
N VAL A 85 1.39 8.66 18.86
CA VAL A 85 2.02 7.43 18.36
C VAL A 85 1.07 6.23 18.32
N PRO A 86 0.35 5.88 19.40
CA PRO A 86 -0.67 4.82 19.31
C PRO A 86 -1.87 5.22 18.45
N GLY A 87 -2.27 6.51 18.46
CA GLY A 87 -3.39 7.01 17.65
C GLY A 87 -3.15 6.86 16.15
N ILE A 88 -1.96 7.20 15.67
CA ILE A 88 -1.63 7.03 14.25
C ILE A 88 -1.48 5.55 13.88
N GLY A 89 -1.14 4.68 14.84
CA GLY A 89 -1.12 3.23 14.65
C GLY A 89 -2.51 2.68 14.29
N PHE A 90 -3.57 3.23 14.86
CA PHE A 90 -4.95 2.87 14.52
C PHE A 90 -5.32 3.29 13.08
N ILE A 91 -4.97 4.52 12.68
CA ILE A 91 -5.20 5.02 11.31
C ILE A 91 -4.36 4.21 10.30
N GLY A 92 -3.07 3.98 10.61
CA GLY A 92 -2.18 3.19 9.79
C GLY A 92 -2.64 1.74 9.62
N GLY A 93 -3.12 1.12 10.71
CA GLY A 93 -3.70 -0.22 10.68
C GLY A 93 -4.95 -0.29 9.81
N GLY A 94 -5.79 0.75 9.83
CA GLY A 94 -6.95 0.89 8.95
C GLY A 94 -6.60 1.06 7.47
N ALA A 95 -5.40 1.54 7.15
CA ALA A 95 -4.91 1.68 5.78
C ALA A 95 -4.34 0.36 5.21
N VAL A 96 -4.09 -0.64 6.06
CA VAL A 96 -3.54 -1.95 5.67
C VAL A 96 -4.68 -2.91 5.35
N LEU A 97 -4.77 -3.34 4.09
CA LEU A 97 -5.80 -4.25 3.60
C LEU A 97 -5.19 -5.60 3.25
N ARG A 98 -5.85 -6.69 3.68
CA ARG A 98 -5.48 -8.05 3.32
C ARG A 98 -6.46 -8.63 2.29
N HIS A 99 -5.93 -9.04 1.14
CA HIS A 99 -6.67 -9.74 0.10
C HIS A 99 -6.03 -11.13 -0.12
N GLY A 100 -6.60 -12.16 0.49
CA GLY A 100 -6.03 -13.51 0.44
C GLY A 100 -4.63 -13.56 1.06
N ALA A 101 -3.61 -13.92 0.28
CA ALA A 101 -2.20 -13.95 0.70
C ALA A 101 -1.47 -12.62 0.51
N SER A 102 -2.08 -11.62 -0.17
CA SER A 102 -1.48 -10.31 -0.43
C SER A 102 -1.85 -9.30 0.65
N ILE A 103 -0.87 -8.49 1.09
CA ILE A 103 -1.05 -7.39 2.05
C ILE A 103 -0.69 -6.10 1.31
N ARG A 104 -1.61 -5.12 1.30
CA ARG A 104 -1.44 -3.81 0.67
C ARG A 104 -1.51 -2.70 1.72
N GLY A 105 -0.94 -1.54 1.41
CA GLY A 105 -1.05 -0.33 2.25
C GLY A 105 0.03 -0.20 3.32
N LEU A 106 1.02 -1.10 3.40
CA LEU A 106 2.11 -1.01 4.39
C LEU A 106 2.91 0.28 4.24
N THR A 107 3.30 0.65 3.01
CA THR A 107 4.02 1.90 2.73
C THR A 107 3.15 3.11 3.04
N THR A 108 1.84 3.04 2.77
CA THR A 108 0.89 4.10 3.13
C THR A 108 0.80 4.27 4.64
N ALA A 109 0.70 3.19 5.40
CA ALA A 109 0.68 3.24 6.87
C ALA A 109 1.99 3.84 7.43
N ALA A 110 3.14 3.44 6.89
CA ALA A 110 4.45 4.00 7.26
C ALA A 110 4.57 5.50 6.93
N SER A 111 4.06 5.93 5.76
CA SER A 111 4.08 7.35 5.39
C SER A 111 3.18 8.21 6.28
N LEU A 112 2.02 7.72 6.71
CA LEU A 112 1.15 8.41 7.67
C LEU A 112 1.82 8.53 9.04
N TRP A 113 2.50 7.47 9.50
CA TRP A 113 3.26 7.48 10.75
C TRP A 113 4.39 8.52 10.70
N MET A 114 5.08 8.62 9.56
CA MET A 114 6.12 9.63 9.35
C MET A 114 5.54 11.06 9.32
N MET A 115 4.37 11.27 8.72
CA MET A 115 3.70 12.58 8.74
C MET A 115 3.32 13.01 10.15
N ALA A 116 2.85 12.12 10.99
CA ALA A 116 2.59 12.42 12.40
C ALA A 116 3.88 12.84 13.12
N SER A 117 5.00 12.15 12.87
CA SER A 117 6.30 12.49 13.45
C SER A 117 6.77 13.88 13.00
N ILE A 118 6.63 14.23 11.71
CA ILE A 118 6.94 15.57 11.19
C ILE A 118 6.06 16.62 11.84
N GLY A 119 4.75 16.34 12.01
CA GLY A 119 3.85 17.21 12.72
C GLY A 119 4.25 17.45 14.18
N MET A 120 4.72 16.42 14.89
CA MET A 120 5.25 16.56 16.25
C MET A 120 6.50 17.45 16.27
N LEU A 121 7.42 17.30 15.33
CA LEU A 121 8.61 18.16 15.22
C LEU A 121 8.23 19.63 15.02
N LEU A 122 7.25 19.90 14.17
CA LEU A 122 6.73 21.25 13.94
C LEU A 122 6.04 21.77 15.21
N GLY A 123 5.27 20.93 15.88
CA GLY A 123 4.59 21.29 17.13
C GLY A 123 5.54 21.71 18.24
N VAL A 124 6.74 21.11 18.35
CA VAL A 124 7.78 21.54 19.29
C VAL A 124 8.67 22.68 18.77
N GLY A 125 8.51 23.09 17.50
CA GLY A 125 9.32 24.16 16.88
C GLY A 125 10.65 23.67 16.30
N SER A 126 10.85 22.39 16.10
CA SER A 126 12.07 21.82 15.50
C SER A 126 12.00 21.82 13.96
N TYR A 127 11.99 23.02 13.36
CA TYR A 127 11.76 23.21 11.92
C TYR A 127 12.78 22.55 11.03
N GLN A 128 14.07 22.69 11.40
CA GLN A 128 15.17 22.12 10.62
C GLN A 128 15.04 20.61 10.50
N LEU A 129 14.77 19.92 11.62
CA LEU A 129 14.60 18.47 11.61
C LEU A 129 13.33 18.04 10.87
N ALA A 130 12.25 18.82 10.97
CA ALA A 130 11.02 18.57 10.21
C ALA A 130 11.26 18.64 8.70
N ILE A 131 12.01 19.65 8.22
CA ILE A 131 12.36 19.79 6.81
C ILE A 131 13.22 18.61 6.34
N VAL A 132 14.27 18.25 7.10
CA VAL A 132 15.14 17.12 6.79
C VAL A 132 14.34 15.80 6.75
N ALA A 133 13.48 15.55 7.74
CA ALA A 133 12.65 14.38 7.79
C ALA A 133 11.68 14.30 6.58
N THR A 134 11.10 15.43 6.18
CA THR A 134 10.25 15.50 4.99
C THR A 134 11.04 15.20 3.72
N LEU A 135 12.24 15.77 3.58
CA LEU A 135 13.10 15.51 2.43
C LEU A 135 13.45 14.03 2.31
N PHE A 136 13.88 13.39 3.39
CA PHE A 136 14.17 11.95 3.38
C PHE A 136 12.93 11.11 3.08
N SER A 137 11.79 11.46 3.67
CA SER A 137 10.52 10.78 3.37
C SER A 137 10.18 10.85 1.88
N PHE A 138 10.27 12.04 1.30
CA PHE A 138 10.03 12.25 -0.12
C PHE A 138 11.03 11.47 -0.99
N LEU A 139 12.32 11.50 -0.66
CA LEU A 139 13.35 10.74 -1.40
C LEU A 139 13.07 9.23 -1.37
N VAL A 140 12.71 8.68 -0.21
CA VAL A 140 12.38 7.25 -0.10
C VAL A 140 11.17 6.91 -0.97
N LEU A 141 10.10 7.68 -0.87
CA LEU A 141 8.85 7.40 -1.59
C LEU A 141 9.00 7.59 -3.10
N PHE A 142 9.72 8.63 -3.53
CA PHE A 142 9.90 8.96 -4.95
C PHE A 142 10.99 8.10 -5.61
N ILE A 143 12.20 8.06 -5.04
CA ILE A 143 13.36 7.39 -5.67
C ILE A 143 13.22 5.87 -5.54
N ILE A 144 13.00 5.36 -4.32
CA ILE A 144 12.92 3.91 -4.12
C ILE A 144 11.68 3.36 -4.79
N GLY A 145 10.52 4.01 -4.64
CA GLY A 145 9.29 3.62 -5.34
C GLY A 145 9.42 3.68 -6.88
N GLY A 146 10.14 4.66 -7.43
CA GLY A 146 10.46 4.74 -8.85
C GLY A 146 11.41 3.65 -9.32
N LEU A 147 12.46 3.36 -8.52
CA LEU A 147 13.44 2.32 -8.80
C LEU A 147 12.80 0.92 -8.76
N GLU A 148 11.99 0.65 -7.75
CA GLU A 148 11.21 -0.58 -7.66
C GLU A 148 10.35 -0.78 -8.89
N ARG A 149 9.54 0.21 -9.30
CA ARG A 149 8.72 0.12 -10.52
C ARG A 149 9.54 -0.16 -11.77
N THR A 150 10.73 0.43 -11.89
CA THR A 150 11.58 0.26 -13.09
C THR A 150 12.33 -1.07 -13.07
N MET A 151 12.92 -1.45 -11.95
CA MET A 151 13.65 -2.70 -11.80
C MET A 151 12.70 -3.91 -11.81
N PHE A 152 11.58 -3.84 -11.08
CA PHE A 152 10.60 -4.91 -11.06
C PHE A 152 9.88 -5.07 -12.39
N LYS A 153 9.54 -3.99 -13.12
CA LYS A 153 9.02 -4.12 -14.50
C LYS A 153 10.00 -4.84 -15.42
N LYS A 154 11.29 -4.64 -15.24
CA LYS A 154 12.32 -5.36 -16.02
C LYS A 154 12.45 -6.82 -15.59
N TYR A 155 12.25 -7.13 -14.33
CA TYR A 155 12.24 -8.50 -13.79
C TYR A 155 10.91 -9.21 -14.01
N LEU A 156 9.77 -8.51 -13.87
CA LEU A 156 8.41 -9.06 -14.04
C LEU A 156 8.03 -9.28 -15.51
N LYS A 157 8.65 -8.59 -16.48
CA LYS A 157 8.57 -9.00 -17.89
C LYS A 157 9.00 -10.46 -18.11
N LYS A 158 9.58 -11.10 -17.10
CA LYS A 158 10.00 -12.52 -17.11
C LYS A 158 8.89 -13.51 -16.71
N PHE A 159 7.77 -13.08 -16.15
CA PHE A 159 6.68 -13.97 -15.72
C PHE A 159 5.40 -13.64 -16.50
N THR A 160 5.36 -14.06 -17.75
CA THR A 160 4.13 -14.06 -18.53
C THR A 160 3.52 -15.44 -18.43
N LEU A 161 2.44 -15.57 -17.68
CA LEU A 161 1.67 -16.81 -17.57
C LEU A 161 0.51 -16.76 -18.56
N LEU A 162 0.29 -17.85 -19.28
CA LEU A 162 -0.88 -18.03 -20.13
C LEU A 162 -1.88 -18.92 -19.39
N LYS A 163 -3.03 -18.37 -19.05
CA LYS A 163 -4.15 -19.16 -18.54
C LYS A 163 -5.01 -19.60 -19.71
N VAL A 164 -5.07 -20.92 -19.94
CA VAL A 164 -5.86 -21.56 -20.99
C VAL A 164 -7.03 -22.27 -20.32
N GLN A 165 -8.26 -21.83 -20.60
CA GLN A 165 -9.48 -22.47 -20.13
C GLN A 165 -10.15 -23.13 -21.33
N ILE A 166 -10.35 -24.45 -21.27
CA ILE A 166 -10.91 -25.24 -22.35
C ILE A 166 -12.10 -26.03 -21.83
N THR A 167 -13.22 -25.91 -22.49
CA THR A 167 -14.40 -26.75 -22.28
C THR A 167 -14.43 -27.81 -23.36
N VAL A 168 -14.31 -29.07 -23.00
CA VAL A 168 -14.15 -30.22 -23.92
C VAL A 168 -15.03 -31.38 -23.51
N LYS A 169 -15.49 -32.19 -24.48
CA LYS A 169 -16.20 -33.44 -24.21
C LYS A 169 -15.24 -34.44 -23.54
N GLU A 170 -15.73 -35.22 -22.58
CA GLU A 170 -14.90 -36.18 -21.83
C GLU A 170 -14.14 -37.15 -22.73
N SER A 171 -14.75 -37.57 -23.84
CA SER A 171 -14.10 -38.46 -24.84
C SER A 171 -12.82 -37.90 -25.47
N ASN A 172 -12.66 -36.58 -25.49
CA ASN A 172 -11.58 -35.88 -26.19
C ASN A 172 -10.55 -35.23 -25.27
N ILE A 173 -10.64 -35.44 -23.96
CA ILE A 173 -9.71 -34.86 -22.96
C ILE A 173 -8.26 -35.23 -23.30
N THR A 174 -7.98 -36.52 -23.53
CA THR A 174 -6.62 -37.02 -23.80
C THR A 174 -6.00 -36.39 -25.06
N THR A 175 -6.82 -36.10 -26.06
CA THR A 175 -6.36 -35.45 -27.30
C THR A 175 -5.94 -34.00 -27.04
N VAL A 176 -6.68 -33.28 -26.23
CA VAL A 176 -6.36 -31.91 -25.82
C VAL A 176 -5.11 -31.88 -24.93
N GLU A 177 -4.99 -32.81 -23.98
CA GLU A 177 -3.83 -32.93 -23.09
C GLU A 177 -2.55 -33.17 -23.90
N GLN A 178 -2.56 -34.13 -24.81
CA GLN A 178 -1.43 -34.43 -25.68
C GLN A 178 -1.04 -33.22 -26.56
N TRP A 179 -2.03 -32.49 -27.04
CA TRP A 179 -1.75 -31.29 -27.83
C TRP A 179 -1.13 -30.18 -26.99
N ILE A 180 -1.61 -29.96 -25.78
CA ILE A 180 -1.03 -28.98 -24.83
C ILE A 180 0.39 -29.36 -24.46
N GLU A 181 0.65 -30.63 -24.13
CA GLU A 181 1.97 -31.15 -23.77
C GLU A 181 2.95 -31.03 -24.92
N LYS A 182 2.52 -31.32 -26.16
CA LYS A 182 3.34 -31.17 -27.37
C LYS A 182 3.60 -29.68 -27.70
N SER A 183 2.64 -28.81 -27.49
CA SER A 183 2.75 -27.37 -27.80
C SER A 183 3.57 -26.61 -26.73
N PHE A 184 3.55 -27.07 -25.48
CA PHE A 184 4.19 -26.41 -24.34
C PHE A 184 5.01 -27.42 -23.49
N PRO A 185 6.03 -28.06 -24.05
CA PRO A 185 6.79 -29.10 -23.33
C PRO A 185 7.42 -28.53 -22.05
N ALA A 186 7.13 -29.15 -20.91
CA ALA A 186 7.68 -28.82 -19.57
C ALA A 186 7.44 -27.40 -19.06
N LYS A 187 6.41 -26.70 -19.57
CA LYS A 187 6.06 -25.31 -19.17
C LYS A 187 4.74 -25.17 -18.46
N THR A 188 4.02 -26.28 -18.28
CA THR A 188 2.76 -26.27 -17.55
C THR A 188 3.05 -26.18 -16.05
N VAL A 189 2.56 -25.11 -15.41
CA VAL A 189 2.77 -24.81 -13.98
C VAL A 189 1.66 -25.44 -13.13
N GLU A 190 0.43 -25.41 -13.63
CA GLU A 190 -0.74 -25.90 -12.89
C GLU A 190 -1.77 -26.43 -13.88
N VAL A 191 -2.39 -27.56 -13.52
CA VAL A 191 -3.53 -28.14 -14.26
C VAL A 191 -4.68 -28.35 -13.29
N LYS A 192 -5.86 -27.82 -13.63
CA LYS A 192 -7.10 -28.08 -12.91
C LYS A 192 -8.10 -28.69 -13.87
N ILE A 193 -8.66 -29.83 -13.50
CA ILE A 193 -9.70 -30.54 -14.26
C ILE A 193 -10.95 -30.57 -13.42
N GLN A 194 -12.05 -30.05 -13.96
CA GLN A 194 -13.37 -30.08 -13.33
C GLN A 194 -14.32 -30.83 -14.25
N HIS A 195 -14.79 -32.00 -13.81
CA HIS A 195 -15.77 -32.80 -14.53
C HIS A 195 -17.18 -32.35 -14.19
N ASN A 196 -18.04 -32.24 -15.19
CA ASN A 196 -19.47 -32.06 -15.01
C ASN A 196 -20.19 -33.35 -15.48
N PRO A 197 -20.59 -34.22 -14.55
CA PRO A 197 -21.15 -35.52 -14.88
C PRO A 197 -22.51 -35.42 -15.59
N GLU A 198 -23.28 -34.33 -15.42
CA GLU A 198 -24.57 -34.15 -16.05
C GLU A 198 -24.45 -33.84 -17.55
N THR A 199 -23.42 -33.17 -17.97
CA THR A 199 -23.23 -32.68 -19.35
C THR A 199 -22.22 -33.47 -20.15
N GLN A 200 -21.51 -34.43 -19.53
CA GLN A 200 -20.36 -35.15 -20.12
C GLN A 200 -19.29 -34.22 -20.69
N VAL A 201 -19.07 -33.06 -20.05
CA VAL A 201 -18.12 -32.03 -20.45
C VAL A 201 -17.16 -31.79 -19.29
N ALA A 202 -15.88 -31.65 -19.63
CA ALA A 202 -14.85 -31.29 -18.68
C ALA A 202 -14.34 -29.85 -18.93
N ASN A 203 -14.10 -29.13 -17.86
CA ASN A 203 -13.43 -27.83 -17.89
C ASN A 203 -11.98 -28.01 -17.49
N LEU A 204 -11.08 -27.83 -18.42
CA LEU A 204 -9.64 -27.91 -18.24
C LEU A 204 -9.09 -26.49 -18.07
N THR A 205 -8.31 -26.26 -17.03
CA THR A 205 -7.59 -24.99 -16.83
C THR A 205 -6.10 -25.28 -16.72
N TYR A 206 -5.34 -24.80 -17.69
CA TYR A 206 -3.87 -24.86 -17.70
C TYR A 206 -3.29 -23.49 -17.40
N THR A 207 -2.26 -23.46 -16.55
CA THR A 207 -1.43 -22.29 -16.35
C THR A 207 -0.04 -22.59 -16.92
N ILE A 208 0.35 -21.91 -17.97
CA ILE A 208 1.54 -22.19 -18.77
C ILE A 208 2.51 -21.00 -18.68
N ASP A 209 3.77 -21.28 -18.42
CA ASP A 209 4.83 -20.26 -18.41
C ASP A 209 5.30 -19.97 -19.84
N LEU A 210 5.09 -18.73 -20.29
CA LEU A 210 5.48 -18.29 -21.63
C LEU A 210 6.96 -17.84 -21.75
N ARG A 211 7.79 -18.01 -20.73
CA ARG A 211 9.19 -17.56 -20.79
C ARG A 211 9.93 -18.20 -21.98
N GLY A 212 10.44 -17.33 -22.85
CA GLY A 212 11.20 -17.78 -24.03
C GLY A 212 10.37 -18.42 -25.15
N LEU A 213 9.02 -18.35 -25.09
CA LEU A 213 8.15 -18.69 -26.20
C LEU A 213 7.61 -17.43 -26.87
N HIS A 214 7.79 -17.31 -28.17
CA HIS A 214 7.05 -16.39 -29.02
C HIS A 214 5.81 -17.11 -29.55
N ALA A 215 4.86 -17.37 -28.65
CA ALA A 215 3.61 -18.00 -29.03
C ALA A 215 2.58 -16.91 -29.40
N ASP A 216 2.09 -16.94 -30.63
CA ASP A 216 0.95 -16.09 -31.01
C ASP A 216 -0.33 -16.68 -30.40
N VAL A 217 -0.84 -16.01 -29.37
CA VAL A 217 -2.02 -16.42 -28.59
C VAL A 217 -3.26 -16.57 -29.50
N ASN A 218 -3.34 -15.78 -30.57
CA ASN A 218 -4.47 -15.85 -31.51
C ASN A 218 -4.42 -17.14 -32.36
N ILE A 219 -3.23 -17.56 -32.78
CA ILE A 219 -3.03 -18.81 -33.50
C ILE A 219 -3.36 -20.00 -32.60
N LEU A 220 -2.89 -19.98 -31.35
CA LEU A 220 -3.20 -21.01 -30.36
C LEU A 220 -4.69 -21.11 -30.07
N SER A 221 -5.36 -20.00 -29.91
CA SER A 221 -6.81 -19.95 -29.70
C SER A 221 -7.59 -20.53 -30.86
N ARG A 222 -7.20 -20.22 -32.11
CA ARG A 222 -7.83 -20.80 -33.30
C ARG A 222 -7.62 -22.30 -33.37
N ASN A 223 -6.41 -22.79 -33.14
CA ASN A 223 -6.10 -24.21 -33.20
C ASN A 223 -6.89 -25.00 -32.14
N LEU A 224 -6.99 -24.49 -30.91
CA LEU A 224 -7.76 -25.11 -29.83
C LEU A 224 -9.26 -25.14 -30.14
N ASN A 225 -9.83 -24.04 -30.65
CA ASN A 225 -11.25 -23.98 -30.99
C ASN A 225 -11.60 -24.81 -32.27
N ALA A 226 -10.61 -25.16 -33.09
CA ALA A 226 -10.80 -26.03 -34.26
C ALA A 226 -10.67 -27.53 -33.95
N MET A 227 -10.29 -27.89 -32.71
CA MET A 227 -10.13 -29.30 -32.32
C MET A 227 -11.51 -29.95 -32.10
N GLU A 228 -11.62 -31.20 -32.55
CA GLU A 228 -12.83 -32.01 -32.38
C GLU A 228 -13.14 -32.24 -30.90
N GLY A 229 -14.38 -31.97 -30.51
CA GLY A 229 -14.84 -32.11 -29.12
C GLY A 229 -14.60 -30.89 -28.21
N VAL A 230 -13.90 -29.86 -28.65
CA VAL A 230 -13.74 -28.60 -27.92
C VAL A 230 -14.96 -27.72 -28.18
N THR A 231 -15.66 -27.35 -27.10
CA THR A 231 -16.83 -26.48 -27.17
C THR A 231 -16.44 -25.01 -27.09
N SER A 232 -15.44 -24.69 -26.27
CA SER A 232 -14.87 -23.34 -26.17
C SER A 232 -13.46 -23.39 -25.62
N ALA A 233 -12.58 -22.51 -26.13
CA ALA A 233 -11.25 -22.30 -25.58
C ALA A 233 -11.00 -20.79 -25.41
N THR A 234 -10.72 -20.38 -24.19
CA THR A 234 -10.39 -18.98 -23.83
C THR A 234 -8.95 -18.92 -23.35
N LEU A 235 -8.15 -18.08 -24.00
CA LEU A 235 -6.76 -17.84 -23.62
C LEU A 235 -6.64 -16.41 -23.04
N ARG A 236 -6.12 -16.33 -21.83
CA ARG A 236 -5.82 -15.04 -21.18
C ARG A 236 -4.34 -15.00 -20.82
N VAL A 237 -3.64 -14.02 -21.37
CA VAL A 237 -2.30 -13.68 -20.90
C VAL A 237 -2.45 -13.00 -19.56
N MET A 238 -1.97 -13.66 -18.53
CA MET A 238 -1.88 -13.08 -17.21
C MET A 238 -0.45 -12.55 -17.06
N HIS A 239 -0.33 -11.24 -17.01
CA HIS A 239 0.84 -10.70 -16.37
C HIS A 239 0.61 -10.93 -14.89
N GLU A 240 1.42 -11.76 -14.25
CA GLU A 240 1.43 -11.81 -12.80
C GLU A 240 1.95 -10.45 -12.33
N ASP A 241 1.07 -9.46 -12.33
CA ASP A 241 1.20 -8.32 -11.45
C ASP A 241 1.13 -8.93 -10.05
N LYS A 242 2.26 -9.36 -9.52
CA LYS A 242 2.44 -9.34 -8.08
C LYS A 242 2.25 -7.88 -7.74
N GLU A 243 0.99 -7.57 -7.43
CA GLU A 243 0.62 -6.36 -6.73
C GLU A 243 1.44 -6.37 -5.43
N LEU A 244 2.57 -5.66 -5.46
CA LEU A 244 3.37 -5.29 -4.31
C LEU A 244 2.69 -4.15 -3.58
#